data_a5b6587c003cb6774fc57a08cbff9718
#
_entry.id   a5b6587c003cb6774fc57a08cbff9718
#
_cell.length_a   1.000
_cell.length_b   1.000
_cell.length_c   1.000
_cell.angle_alpha   90.00
_cell.angle_beta   90.00
_cell.angle_gamma   90.00
#
_symmetry.space_group_name_H-M   'P 1'
#
loop_
_entity.id
_entity.type
_entity.pdbx_description
1 polymer ?
#
loop_
_entity_poly.entity_id
_entity_poly.type
_entity_poly.pdbx_seq_one_letter_code
_entity_poly.pdbx_strand_id
1 'polypeptide(L)'
;MSEHPNPHKVTTNNQETLHGYMSKINSSVGLKNIISIPELKILYICHEGDNIEIHASASRKTASCPYCGHKSISVHSHYTRCISDLPIQGQPTKVVLYIRKMFCKNKYCKHKTFAEQPGTEVFRYRRLTRRCELHVVRQGLIGSSEDASRILSRSGIKISGSSVLRDLHRTHVPDYENIGRIGVDDWAQRKGVTYGSIVVSLEGRHPIDILGDRKMKSFREWLEEHPKVFLVSRDRSTEYSSAIAASGRPVREVADKFHLVKNIMERTMKLVDEHYGEYRAAVIAKEDSDNESYELAAPTIVIQEKTLRKEKVGSRLVKFNEVKELQRKGFKPAQLQKSVDRCKPTTQRFWLP
;
A
#
# COMPACT_ATOMS: atom_id res chain seq x y z
N MET A 1 24.42 27.31 -37.96
CA MET A 1 25.19 27.63 -36.75
C MET A 1 24.27 28.46 -35.88
N SER A 2 23.59 27.88 -34.97
CA SER A 2 22.65 28.51 -34.03
C SER A 2 23.30 28.54 -32.66
N GLU A 3 23.58 29.74 -32.19
CA GLU A 3 24.19 29.97 -30.86
C GLU A 3 23.21 29.65 -29.73
N HIS A 4 23.61 28.80 -28.79
CA HIS A 4 22.93 28.59 -27.55
C HIS A 4 23.29 29.72 -26.57
N PRO A 5 22.30 30.33 -25.87
CA PRO A 5 22.59 31.38 -24.90
C PRO A 5 23.20 30.80 -23.60
N ASN A 6 24.22 31.43 -23.13
CA ASN A 6 25.03 31.17 -21.94
C ASN A 6 24.18 31.47 -20.66
N PRO A 7 24.02 30.55 -19.68
CA PRO A 7 23.14 30.70 -18.52
C PRO A 7 23.70 31.58 -17.38
N HIS A 8 24.77 32.32 -17.55
CA HIS A 8 25.47 33.06 -16.46
C HIS A 8 25.31 34.59 -16.43
N LYS A 9 24.39 35.14 -17.24
CA LYS A 9 24.05 36.57 -17.12
C LYS A 9 22.59 36.75 -16.75
N VAL A 10 22.24 36.53 -15.47
CA VAL A 10 21.03 37.11 -14.88
C VAL A 10 21.38 38.47 -14.36
N THR A 11 21.20 39.46 -15.22
CA THR A 11 21.33 40.89 -14.94
C THR A 11 20.23 41.35 -13.99
N THR A 12 20.55 42.35 -13.21
CA THR A 12 19.84 43.04 -12.12
C THR A 12 18.45 43.60 -12.40
N ASN A 13 17.84 43.36 -13.57
CA ASN A 13 16.50 43.90 -13.92
C ASN A 13 15.31 43.09 -13.39
N ASN A 14 15.53 41.93 -12.77
CA ASN A 14 14.44 41.13 -12.20
C ASN A 14 13.98 41.60 -10.81
N GLN A 15 14.66 42.54 -10.17
CA GLN A 15 14.23 43.08 -8.87
C GLN A 15 13.06 44.07 -9.01
N GLU A 16 13.00 44.84 -10.08
CA GLU A 16 11.91 45.81 -10.30
C GLU A 16 10.60 45.14 -10.74
N THR A 17 10.66 44.04 -11.52
CA THR A 17 9.50 43.26 -11.89
C THR A 17 8.93 42.48 -10.68
N LEU A 18 9.77 42.01 -9.77
CA LEU A 18 9.35 41.39 -8.50
C LEU A 18 8.68 42.39 -7.57
N HIS A 19 9.12 43.66 -7.53
CA HIS A 19 8.50 44.72 -6.70
C HIS A 19 7.10 45.09 -7.22
N GLY A 20 6.86 45.10 -8.51
CA GLY A 20 5.56 45.36 -9.12
C GLY A 20 4.49 44.30 -8.83
N TYR A 21 4.89 43.02 -8.71
CA TYR A 21 4.01 41.92 -8.33
C TYR A 21 3.77 41.85 -6.82
N MET A 22 4.73 42.24 -5.99
CA MET A 22 4.61 42.24 -4.54
C MET A 22 3.59 43.28 -3.99
N SER A 23 3.27 44.33 -4.75
CA SER A 23 2.27 45.34 -4.31
C SER A 23 0.82 44.83 -4.35
N LYS A 24 0.51 43.75 -5.06
CA LYS A 24 -0.83 43.17 -5.21
C LYS A 24 -1.21 42.11 -4.17
N ILE A 25 -0.26 41.62 -3.34
CA ILE A 25 -0.49 40.48 -2.42
C ILE A 25 -0.24 40.87 -0.93
N ASN A 26 -0.22 42.16 -0.58
CA ASN A 26 -0.10 42.57 0.81
C ASN A 26 -1.38 42.37 1.67
N SER A 27 -2.45 41.78 1.11
CA SER A 27 -3.64 41.30 1.86
C SER A 27 -3.51 39.85 2.40
N SER A 28 -2.27 39.28 2.45
CA SER A 28 -1.99 37.86 2.70
C SER A 28 -1.86 37.46 4.18
N VAL A 29 -2.29 38.26 5.14
CA VAL A 29 -2.24 37.89 6.57
C VAL A 29 -3.11 36.65 6.84
N GLY A 30 -4.23 36.49 6.12
CA GLY A 30 -5.11 35.33 6.25
C GLY A 30 -4.57 34.06 5.65
N LEU A 31 -3.91 34.13 4.47
CA LEU A 31 -3.38 32.93 3.76
C LEU A 31 -2.18 32.28 4.48
N LYS A 32 -1.35 33.06 5.16
CA LYS A 32 -0.23 32.54 5.95
C LYS A 32 -0.67 31.68 7.14
N ASN A 33 -1.87 31.90 7.64
CA ASN A 33 -2.45 31.09 8.73
C ASN A 33 -3.10 29.81 8.22
N ILE A 34 -3.50 29.77 6.95
CA ILE A 34 -4.13 28.59 6.32
C ILE A 34 -3.06 27.67 5.74
N ILE A 35 -1.99 28.23 5.17
CA ILE A 35 -0.88 27.47 4.59
C ILE A 35 0.34 27.67 5.47
N SER A 36 0.50 26.80 6.46
CA SER A 36 1.68 26.77 7.32
C SER A 36 2.57 25.59 6.97
N ILE A 37 3.85 25.88 6.75
CA ILE A 37 4.88 24.84 6.68
C ILE A 37 5.83 25.12 7.84
N PRO A 38 5.89 24.26 8.86
CA PRO A 38 6.72 24.47 10.03
C PRO A 38 8.17 24.84 9.67
N GLU A 39 8.71 25.81 10.41
CA GLU A 39 10.09 26.30 10.25
C GLU A 39 10.41 27.02 8.93
N LEU A 40 9.43 27.17 8.02
CA LEU A 40 9.55 27.97 6.81
C LEU A 40 8.84 29.32 6.94
N LYS A 41 9.48 30.35 6.39
CA LYS A 41 8.86 31.65 6.16
C LYS A 41 8.32 31.68 4.75
N ILE A 42 7.00 31.75 4.57
CA ILE A 42 6.38 31.95 3.27
C ILE A 42 6.64 33.39 2.84
N LEU A 43 7.22 33.57 1.66
CA LEU A 43 7.51 34.87 1.06
C LEU A 43 6.29 35.35 0.28
N TYR A 44 5.85 34.54 -0.69
CA TYR A 44 4.64 34.78 -1.48
C TYR A 44 4.11 33.48 -2.06
N ILE A 45 2.90 33.53 -2.59
CA ILE A 45 2.23 32.41 -3.28
C ILE A 45 1.77 32.95 -4.63
N CYS A 46 1.96 32.19 -5.68
CA CYS A 46 1.52 32.53 -7.02
C CYS A 46 0.97 31.31 -7.76
N HIS A 47 0.24 31.56 -8.84
CA HIS A 47 -0.15 30.56 -9.83
C HIS A 47 0.83 30.61 -11.00
N GLU A 48 1.33 29.43 -11.39
CA GLU A 48 2.13 29.28 -12.60
C GLU A 48 1.51 28.15 -13.44
N GLY A 49 0.74 28.56 -14.47
CA GLY A 49 -0.12 27.64 -15.22
C GLY A 49 -1.14 26.97 -14.31
N ASP A 50 -1.18 25.64 -14.34
CA ASP A 50 -2.09 24.83 -13.51
C ASP A 50 -1.54 24.52 -12.11
N ASN A 51 -0.40 25.10 -11.72
CA ASN A 51 0.26 24.80 -10.45
C ASN A 51 0.17 25.99 -9.48
N ILE A 52 0.09 25.68 -8.19
CA ILE A 52 0.30 26.63 -7.11
C ILE A 52 1.76 26.56 -6.69
N GLU A 53 2.46 27.69 -6.69
CA GLU A 53 3.82 27.79 -6.20
C GLU A 53 3.87 28.59 -4.89
N ILE A 54 4.45 27.97 -3.87
CA ILE A 54 4.68 28.55 -2.55
C ILE A 54 6.17 28.87 -2.45
N HIS A 55 6.52 30.14 -2.52
CA HIS A 55 7.89 30.60 -2.38
C HIS A 55 8.22 30.79 -0.91
N ALA A 56 9.25 30.07 -0.44
CA ALA A 56 9.59 30.05 0.98
C ALA A 56 11.10 30.02 1.25
N SER A 57 11.50 30.45 2.42
CA SER A 57 12.87 30.39 2.92
C SER A 57 12.89 29.86 4.36
N ALA A 58 14.07 29.51 4.88
CA ALA A 58 14.19 29.16 6.29
C ALA A 58 13.83 30.35 7.19
N SER A 59 13.06 30.10 8.24
CA SER A 59 12.68 31.13 9.23
C SER A 59 13.86 31.57 10.10
N ARG A 60 14.81 30.66 10.33
CA ARG A 60 15.96 30.88 11.20
C ARG A 60 17.05 31.69 10.49
N LYS A 61 17.67 32.66 11.20
CA LYS A 61 18.85 33.39 10.69
C LYS A 61 20.13 32.55 10.70
N THR A 62 20.26 31.62 11.64
CA THR A 62 21.42 30.75 11.80
C THR A 62 21.17 29.36 11.24
N ALA A 63 22.23 28.73 10.73
CA ALA A 63 22.21 27.34 10.31
C ALA A 63 23.36 26.56 10.95
N SER A 64 23.11 25.31 11.33
CA SER A 64 24.13 24.43 11.91
C SER A 64 24.78 23.58 10.82
N CYS A 65 26.11 23.49 10.85
CA CYS A 65 26.86 22.62 9.96
C CYS A 65 26.49 21.14 10.22
N PRO A 66 26.04 20.38 9.25
CA PRO A 66 25.63 18.99 9.46
C PRO A 66 26.80 18.04 9.77
N TYR A 67 28.03 18.50 9.59
CA TYR A 67 29.23 17.67 9.80
C TYR A 67 29.89 17.88 11.16
N CYS A 68 29.77 19.08 11.75
CA CYS A 68 30.43 19.38 13.01
C CYS A 68 29.53 20.13 14.02
N GLY A 69 28.27 20.39 13.70
CA GLY A 69 27.33 21.08 14.58
C GLY A 69 27.55 22.60 14.73
N HIS A 70 28.66 23.16 14.20
CA HIS A 70 28.98 24.58 14.37
C HIS A 70 27.90 25.48 13.74
N LYS A 71 27.40 26.44 14.50
CA LYS A 71 26.40 27.42 14.03
C LYS A 71 27.05 28.52 13.21
N SER A 72 26.47 28.84 12.07
CA SER A 72 26.93 29.91 11.18
C SER A 72 25.81 30.84 10.77
N ILE A 73 26.17 32.12 10.59
CA ILE A 73 25.34 33.16 9.97
C ILE A 73 25.91 33.64 8.65
N SER A 74 27.13 33.22 8.32
CA SER A 74 27.85 33.68 7.14
C SER A 74 27.37 32.93 5.90
N VAL A 75 26.70 33.64 5.00
CA VAL A 75 26.20 33.11 3.74
C VAL A 75 27.30 33.12 2.69
N HIS A 76 27.47 31.98 2.00
CA HIS A 76 28.37 31.86 0.84
C HIS A 76 27.61 32.19 -0.45
N SER A 77 26.45 31.57 -0.67
CA SER A 77 25.63 31.72 -1.89
C SER A 77 24.21 31.26 -1.65
N HIS A 78 23.37 31.43 -2.64
CA HIS A 78 21.97 30.97 -2.62
C HIS A 78 21.71 30.04 -3.80
N TYR A 79 20.77 29.14 -3.65
CA TYR A 79 20.20 28.37 -4.74
C TYR A 79 18.74 28.05 -4.45
N THR A 80 18.00 27.75 -5.49
CA THR A 80 16.60 27.35 -5.39
C THR A 80 16.46 25.84 -5.46
N ARG A 81 15.45 25.33 -4.76
CA ARG A 81 15.08 23.92 -4.76
C ARG A 81 13.56 23.80 -4.81
N CYS A 82 13.05 23.08 -5.82
CA CYS A 82 11.63 22.81 -5.96
C CYS A 82 11.29 21.46 -5.33
N ILE A 83 10.27 21.42 -4.49
CA ILE A 83 9.71 20.20 -3.89
C ILE A 83 8.21 20.20 -4.07
N SER A 84 7.62 19.02 -4.26
CA SER A 84 6.16 18.88 -4.33
C SER A 84 5.56 18.81 -2.94
N ASP A 85 4.38 19.39 -2.81
CA ASP A 85 3.58 19.37 -1.59
C ASP A 85 2.19 18.76 -1.85
N LEU A 86 1.38 18.67 -0.82
CA LEU A 86 -0.02 18.28 -0.97
C LEU A 86 -0.75 19.28 -1.86
N PRO A 87 -1.61 18.82 -2.77
CA PRO A 87 -2.40 19.68 -3.63
C PRO A 87 -3.31 20.62 -2.81
N ILE A 88 -3.45 21.84 -3.27
CA ILE A 88 -4.38 22.80 -2.70
C ILE A 88 -5.55 22.94 -3.66
N GLN A 89 -6.78 22.70 -3.17
CA GLN A 89 -8.00 22.73 -3.99
C GLN A 89 -7.93 21.87 -5.27
N GLY A 90 -7.25 20.72 -5.18
CA GLY A 90 -7.06 19.82 -6.31
C GLY A 90 -5.96 20.25 -7.29
N GLN A 91 -5.33 21.40 -7.10
CA GLN A 91 -4.25 21.89 -7.94
C GLN A 91 -2.88 21.40 -7.44
N PRO A 92 -2.01 20.90 -8.33
CA PRO A 92 -0.66 20.52 -7.97
C PRO A 92 0.08 21.67 -7.29
N THR A 93 0.72 21.39 -6.17
CA THR A 93 1.40 22.41 -5.37
C THR A 93 2.89 22.12 -5.28
N LYS A 94 3.70 23.13 -5.54
CA LYS A 94 5.16 23.10 -5.40
C LYS A 94 5.61 24.12 -4.36
N VAL A 95 6.61 23.76 -3.59
CA VAL A 95 7.31 24.69 -2.71
C VAL A 95 8.66 25.02 -3.33
N VAL A 96 8.85 26.28 -3.68
CA VAL A 96 10.10 26.83 -4.20
C VAL A 96 10.89 27.37 -3.01
N LEU A 97 11.91 26.62 -2.61
CA LEU A 97 12.74 26.93 -1.44
C LEU A 97 13.98 27.72 -1.85
N TYR A 98 14.16 28.88 -1.24
CA TYR A 98 15.38 29.67 -1.33
C TYR A 98 16.35 29.21 -0.23
N ILE A 99 17.33 28.41 -0.60
CA ILE A 99 18.28 27.77 0.31
C ILE A 99 19.60 28.55 0.33
N ARG A 100 20.08 28.82 1.53
CA ARG A 100 21.41 29.44 1.72
C ARG A 100 22.48 28.33 1.78
N LYS A 101 23.56 28.52 1.06
CA LYS A 101 24.80 27.81 1.28
C LYS A 101 25.66 28.64 2.24
N MET A 102 26.07 28.08 3.38
CA MET A 102 26.69 28.74 4.49
C MET A 102 28.16 28.38 4.57
N PHE A 103 29.00 29.29 5.08
CA PHE A 103 30.37 28.96 5.45
C PHE A 103 30.41 28.25 6.80
N CYS A 104 31.19 27.17 6.92
CA CYS A 104 31.55 26.59 8.20
C CYS A 104 32.86 27.26 8.70
N LYS A 105 32.75 28.01 9.80
CA LYS A 105 33.89 28.72 10.40
C LYS A 105 34.69 27.87 11.41
N ASN A 106 34.29 26.62 11.65
CA ASN A 106 35.08 25.72 12.49
C ASN A 106 36.35 25.30 11.76
N LYS A 107 37.51 25.65 12.33
CA LYS A 107 38.82 25.36 11.76
C LYS A 107 39.11 23.88 11.62
N TYR A 108 38.53 23.06 12.50
CA TYR A 108 38.71 21.60 12.52
C TYR A 108 37.70 20.86 11.61
N CYS A 109 36.74 21.56 11.01
CA CYS A 109 35.81 20.93 10.10
C CYS A 109 36.43 20.79 8.70
N LYS A 110 36.36 19.57 8.16
CA LYS A 110 36.82 19.30 6.77
C LYS A 110 35.97 20.00 5.73
N HIS A 111 34.72 20.32 6.03
CA HIS A 111 33.78 20.96 5.12
C HIS A 111 33.78 22.48 5.34
N LYS A 112 34.17 23.22 4.34
CA LYS A 112 34.23 24.71 4.40
C LYS A 112 32.90 25.38 4.13
N THR A 113 31.99 24.67 3.44
CA THR A 113 30.64 25.15 3.15
C THR A 113 29.62 24.03 3.33
N PHE A 114 28.37 24.41 3.65
CA PHE A 114 27.25 23.48 3.76
C PHE A 114 25.95 24.16 3.35
N ALA A 115 24.98 23.39 2.84
CA ALA A 115 23.62 23.87 2.62
C ALA A 115 22.84 23.85 3.92
N GLU A 116 22.13 24.92 4.22
CA GLU A 116 21.21 24.94 5.36
C GLU A 116 20.11 23.88 5.22
N GLN A 117 19.67 23.38 6.35
CA GLN A 117 18.48 22.54 6.43
C GLN A 117 17.34 23.43 6.96
N PRO A 118 16.33 23.78 6.11
CA PRO A 118 15.38 24.84 6.44
C PRO A 118 14.35 24.40 7.50
N GLY A 119 14.16 23.11 7.74
CA GLY A 119 13.24 22.60 8.74
C GLY A 119 13.04 21.10 8.67
N THR A 120 12.17 20.59 9.53
CA THR A 120 11.83 19.17 9.64
C THR A 120 10.87 18.69 8.55
N GLU A 121 10.12 19.61 7.93
CA GLU A 121 9.20 19.30 6.83
C GLU A 121 9.90 19.11 5.49
N VAL A 122 11.20 19.46 5.39
CA VAL A 122 11.97 19.38 4.15
C VAL A 122 13.23 18.57 4.39
N PHE A 123 13.23 17.32 3.96
CA PHE A 123 14.40 16.47 4.08
C PHE A 123 15.47 16.78 3.01
N ARG A 124 16.71 16.52 3.39
CA ARG A 124 17.84 16.60 2.49
C ARG A 124 17.63 15.64 1.29
N TYR A 125 17.88 16.13 0.09
CA TYR A 125 17.75 15.35 -1.17
C TYR A 125 16.36 14.79 -1.48
N ARG A 126 15.32 15.14 -0.71
CA ARG A 126 13.94 14.73 -1.00
C ARG A 126 13.24 15.73 -1.90
N ARG A 127 12.35 15.24 -2.78
CA ARG A 127 11.55 16.06 -3.70
C ARG A 127 10.12 16.24 -3.24
N LEU A 128 9.79 15.74 -2.07
CA LEU A 128 8.48 15.85 -1.43
C LEU A 128 8.64 16.53 -0.07
N THR A 129 7.63 17.28 0.38
CA THR A 129 7.50 17.65 1.79
C THR A 129 7.20 16.41 2.62
N ARG A 130 7.50 16.44 3.92
CA ARG A 130 7.22 15.31 4.83
C ARG A 130 5.75 14.91 4.81
N ARG A 131 4.83 15.88 4.86
CA ARG A 131 3.39 15.62 4.82
C ARG A 131 2.95 14.98 3.49
N CYS A 132 3.53 15.42 2.38
CA CYS A 132 3.27 14.82 1.07
C CYS A 132 3.82 13.38 1.00
N GLU A 133 5.02 13.13 1.52
CA GLU A 133 5.61 11.80 1.61
C GLU A 133 4.75 10.85 2.46
N LEU A 134 4.27 11.30 3.63
CA LEU A 134 3.36 10.52 4.46
C LEU A 134 2.04 10.20 3.74
N HIS A 135 1.52 11.12 2.95
CA HIS A 135 0.34 10.88 2.13
C HIS A 135 0.61 9.84 1.04
N VAL A 136 1.76 9.94 0.35
CA VAL A 136 2.21 8.95 -0.64
C VAL A 136 2.32 7.55 -0.03
N VAL A 137 2.95 7.43 1.14
CA VAL A 137 3.08 6.17 1.88
C VAL A 137 1.70 5.60 2.23
N ARG A 138 0.79 6.41 2.78
CA ARG A 138 -0.58 5.98 3.11
C ARG A 138 -1.33 5.45 1.89
N GLN A 139 -1.23 6.11 0.75
CA GLN A 139 -1.84 5.61 -0.49
C GLN A 139 -1.21 4.30 -0.96
N GLY A 140 0.11 4.18 -0.85
CA GLY A 140 0.85 2.96 -1.19
C GLY A 140 0.51 1.75 -0.31
N LEU A 141 0.04 1.96 0.92
CA LEU A 141 -0.40 0.89 1.83
C LEU A 141 -1.81 0.37 1.52
N ILE A 142 -2.63 1.12 0.76
CA ILE A 142 -4.01 0.73 0.44
C ILE A 142 -4.06 -0.24 -0.74
N GLY A 143 -3.11 -0.16 -1.67
CA GLY A 143 -3.10 -0.96 -2.88
C GLY A 143 -1.70 -1.20 -3.43
N SER A 144 -1.60 -1.48 -4.74
CA SER A 144 -0.29 -1.60 -5.39
C SER A 144 0.37 -0.23 -5.53
N SER A 145 1.71 -0.20 -5.57
CA SER A 145 2.47 1.04 -5.80
C SER A 145 2.12 1.72 -7.12
N GLU A 146 1.73 0.95 -8.14
CA GLU A 146 1.28 1.46 -9.44
C GLU A 146 -0.12 2.07 -9.36
N ASP A 147 -1.05 1.47 -8.61
CA ASP A 147 -2.37 2.05 -8.36
C ASP A 147 -2.27 3.34 -7.56
N ALA A 148 -1.45 3.34 -6.50
CA ALA A 148 -1.16 4.53 -5.72
C ALA A 148 -0.59 5.66 -6.61
N SER A 149 0.38 5.35 -7.49
CA SER A 149 0.93 6.31 -8.46
C SER A 149 -0.16 6.92 -9.35
N ARG A 150 -1.08 6.10 -9.87
CA ARG A 150 -2.19 6.55 -10.71
C ARG A 150 -3.17 7.46 -9.96
N ILE A 151 -3.54 7.10 -8.74
CA ILE A 151 -4.44 7.88 -7.88
C ILE A 151 -3.78 9.23 -7.51
N LEU A 152 -2.52 9.19 -7.07
CA LEU A 152 -1.76 10.38 -6.69
C LEU A 152 -1.56 11.34 -7.88
N SER A 153 -1.31 10.81 -9.09
CA SER A 153 -1.20 11.63 -10.30
C SER A 153 -2.50 12.36 -10.64
N ARG A 154 -3.66 11.71 -10.47
CA ARG A 154 -4.98 12.33 -10.65
C ARG A 154 -5.25 13.41 -9.61
N SER A 155 -4.69 13.27 -8.41
CA SER A 155 -4.79 14.24 -7.32
C SER A 155 -3.75 15.38 -7.42
N GLY A 156 -2.91 15.40 -8.47
CA GLY A 156 -1.91 16.46 -8.67
C GLY A 156 -0.51 16.14 -8.11
N ILE A 157 -0.27 14.94 -7.55
CA ILE A 157 1.04 14.50 -7.07
C ILE A 157 1.66 13.55 -8.11
N LYS A 158 2.54 14.08 -8.97
CA LYS A 158 3.24 13.27 -9.98
C LYS A 158 4.38 12.47 -9.34
N ILE A 159 4.18 11.16 -9.19
CA ILE A 159 5.16 10.23 -8.61
C ILE A 159 5.06 8.87 -9.33
N SER A 160 6.17 8.19 -9.56
CA SER A 160 6.17 6.84 -10.16
C SER A 160 5.91 5.76 -9.10
N GLY A 161 5.34 4.61 -9.52
CA GLY A 161 5.12 3.46 -8.64
C GLY A 161 6.41 2.97 -7.97
N SER A 162 7.54 2.96 -8.69
CA SER A 162 8.84 2.62 -8.11
C SER A 162 9.31 3.61 -7.03
N SER A 163 8.92 4.90 -7.13
CA SER A 163 9.20 5.87 -6.07
C SER A 163 8.29 5.68 -4.86
N VAL A 164 7.01 5.36 -5.08
CA VAL A 164 6.07 4.98 -4.00
C VAL A 164 6.62 3.76 -3.24
N LEU A 165 7.03 2.71 -3.96
CA LEU A 165 7.60 1.52 -3.34
C LEU A 165 8.87 1.82 -2.53
N ARG A 166 9.75 2.67 -3.05
CA ARG A 166 10.96 3.12 -2.33
C ARG A 166 10.63 3.88 -1.05
N ASP A 167 9.59 4.68 -1.06
CA ASP A 167 9.17 5.43 0.12
C ASP A 167 8.49 4.52 1.15
N LEU A 168 7.73 3.51 0.72
CA LEU A 168 7.23 2.43 1.58
C LEU A 168 8.36 1.68 2.29
N HIS A 169 9.39 1.26 1.56
CA HIS A 169 10.56 0.56 2.15
C HIS A 169 11.37 1.41 3.14
N ARG A 170 11.25 2.73 3.08
CA ARG A 170 11.91 3.64 4.04
C ARG A 170 11.06 3.93 5.26
N THR A 171 9.80 3.55 5.22
CA THR A 171 8.90 3.76 6.36
C THR A 171 9.31 2.83 7.48
N HIS A 172 9.51 3.41 8.66
CA HIS A 172 9.80 2.62 9.86
C HIS A 172 8.59 1.74 10.21
N VAL A 173 8.82 0.45 10.27
CA VAL A 173 7.85 -0.52 10.80
C VAL A 173 7.99 -0.46 12.31
N PRO A 174 6.90 -0.30 13.07
CA PRO A 174 6.98 -0.31 14.53
C PRO A 174 7.59 -1.61 15.05
N ASP A 175 8.53 -1.52 15.98
CA ASP A 175 9.04 -2.69 16.68
C ASP A 175 7.99 -3.21 17.66
N TYR A 176 7.63 -4.44 17.47
CA TYR A 176 6.66 -5.14 18.33
C TYR A 176 7.34 -5.98 19.41
N GLU A 177 8.23 -5.36 20.20
CA GLU A 177 9.03 -6.04 21.22
C GLU A 177 8.22 -6.68 22.36
N ASN A 178 6.98 -6.26 22.58
CA ASN A 178 6.15 -6.66 23.73
C ASN A 178 4.95 -7.52 23.36
N ILE A 179 5.08 -8.41 22.38
CA ILE A 179 3.99 -9.28 21.97
C ILE A 179 4.04 -10.58 22.77
N GLY A 180 2.92 -10.88 23.47
CA GLY A 180 2.78 -12.11 24.26
C GLY A 180 1.98 -13.19 23.55
N ARG A 181 0.98 -12.80 22.74
CA ARG A 181 0.02 -13.72 22.08
C ARG A 181 -0.02 -13.48 20.58
N ILE A 182 0.25 -14.52 19.82
CA ILE A 182 0.29 -14.44 18.37
C ILE A 182 -0.59 -15.50 17.71
N GLY A 183 -1.04 -15.20 16.51
CA GLY A 183 -1.54 -16.16 15.55
C GLY A 183 -0.53 -16.34 14.42
N VAL A 184 -0.36 -17.56 13.94
CA VAL A 184 0.43 -17.86 12.74
C VAL A 184 -0.41 -18.65 11.76
N ASP A 185 -0.34 -18.26 10.47
CA ASP A 185 -1.07 -18.92 9.39
C ASP A 185 -0.27 -18.86 8.08
N ASP A 186 -0.63 -19.71 7.14
CA ASP A 186 -0.04 -19.73 5.79
C ASP A 186 -0.47 -18.47 5.01
N TRP A 187 0.49 -17.77 4.43
CA TRP A 187 0.24 -16.64 3.56
C TRP A 187 0.69 -16.94 2.13
N ALA A 188 -0.23 -16.82 1.17
CA ALA A 188 0.08 -17.07 -0.23
C ALA A 188 0.71 -15.82 -0.87
N GLN A 189 2.02 -15.78 -0.99
CA GLN A 189 2.73 -14.75 -1.74
C GLN A 189 2.38 -14.83 -3.24
N ARG A 190 2.38 -16.05 -3.79
CA ARG A 190 1.89 -16.35 -5.13
C ARG A 190 1.03 -17.60 -5.05
N LYS A 191 -0.28 -17.42 -5.18
CA LYS A 191 -1.28 -18.49 -5.01
C LYS A 191 -0.93 -19.72 -5.86
N GLY A 192 -0.80 -20.88 -5.22
CA GLY A 192 -0.44 -22.14 -5.86
C GLY A 192 1.06 -22.34 -6.12
N VAL A 193 1.93 -21.35 -5.84
CA VAL A 193 3.37 -21.43 -6.17
C VAL A 193 4.25 -21.18 -4.95
N THR A 194 4.11 -20.03 -4.28
CA THR A 194 4.94 -19.67 -3.13
C THR A 194 4.08 -19.26 -1.95
N TYR A 195 4.43 -19.81 -0.80
CA TYR A 195 3.77 -19.52 0.47
C TYR A 195 4.81 -19.08 1.49
N GLY A 196 4.43 -18.13 2.31
CA GLY A 196 5.13 -17.71 3.52
C GLY A 196 4.25 -17.92 4.74
N SER A 197 4.70 -17.45 5.88
CA SER A 197 3.90 -17.41 7.11
C SER A 197 3.57 -15.97 7.45
N ILE A 198 2.35 -15.71 7.86
CA ILE A 198 1.93 -14.43 8.44
C ILE A 198 1.84 -14.58 9.96
N VAL A 199 2.47 -13.65 10.66
CA VAL A 199 2.39 -13.58 12.11
C VAL A 199 1.52 -12.38 12.49
N VAL A 200 0.51 -12.63 13.32
CA VAL A 200 -0.51 -11.65 13.71
C VAL A 200 -0.54 -11.48 15.21
N SER A 201 -0.60 -10.27 15.72
CA SER A 201 -0.89 -10.00 17.14
C SER A 201 -2.36 -10.33 17.43
N LEU A 202 -2.60 -11.24 18.39
CA LEU A 202 -3.95 -11.54 18.86
C LEU A 202 -4.51 -10.42 19.76
N GLU A 203 -3.64 -9.62 20.35
CA GLU A 203 -4.01 -8.47 21.17
C GLU A 203 -4.39 -7.27 20.32
N GLY A 204 -3.50 -6.91 19.38
CA GLY A 204 -3.68 -5.76 18.48
C GLY A 204 -4.53 -6.07 17.24
N ARG A 205 -4.79 -7.35 16.92
CA ARG A 205 -5.53 -7.81 15.73
C ARG A 205 -4.98 -7.25 14.42
N HIS A 206 -3.65 -7.16 14.30
CA HIS A 206 -2.98 -6.71 13.09
C HIS A 206 -1.76 -7.59 12.79
N PRO A 207 -1.36 -7.71 11.52
CA PRO A 207 -0.13 -8.37 11.15
C PRO A 207 1.07 -7.67 11.78
N ILE A 208 2.04 -8.45 12.26
CA ILE A 208 3.27 -7.96 12.87
C ILE A 208 4.49 -8.36 12.05
N ASP A 209 4.43 -9.50 11.37
CA ASP A 209 5.52 -9.93 10.52
C ASP A 209 5.05 -10.88 9.41
N ILE A 210 5.87 -11.01 8.37
CA ILE A 210 5.69 -11.95 7.27
C ILE A 210 7.00 -12.68 7.02
N LEU A 211 6.99 -13.99 7.25
CA LEU A 211 8.15 -14.85 6.98
C LEU A 211 8.13 -15.29 5.51
N GLY A 212 9.29 -15.32 4.90
CA GLY A 212 9.44 -15.63 3.48
C GLY A 212 9.09 -17.08 3.10
N ASP A 213 8.98 -17.97 4.06
CA ASP A 213 8.54 -19.34 3.90
C ASP A 213 7.71 -19.81 5.10
N ARG A 214 7.23 -21.08 5.05
CA ARG A 214 6.46 -21.72 6.13
C ARG A 214 7.21 -22.86 6.79
N LYS A 215 8.54 -22.83 6.74
CA LYS A 215 9.38 -23.87 7.31
C LYS A 215 9.54 -23.71 8.81
N MET A 216 9.67 -24.85 9.48
CA MET A 216 9.95 -24.93 10.91
C MET A 216 11.12 -24.01 11.32
N LYS A 217 12.20 -23.97 10.54
CA LYS A 217 13.42 -23.21 10.85
C LYS A 217 13.13 -21.71 10.97
N SER A 218 12.46 -21.12 9.96
CA SER A 218 12.20 -19.67 9.90
C SER A 218 11.30 -19.22 11.04
N PHE A 219 10.26 -20.00 11.38
CA PHE A 219 9.38 -19.66 12.48
C PHE A 219 10.04 -19.88 13.85
N ARG A 220 10.91 -20.89 13.99
CA ARG A 220 11.71 -21.08 15.21
C ARG A 220 12.63 -19.90 15.44
N GLU A 221 13.41 -19.48 14.44
CA GLU A 221 14.31 -18.32 14.52
C GLU A 221 13.53 -17.06 14.91
N TRP A 222 12.37 -16.85 14.31
CA TRP A 222 11.48 -15.75 14.67
C TRP A 222 11.02 -15.81 16.14
N LEU A 223 10.65 -16.99 16.64
CA LEU A 223 10.30 -17.17 18.06
C LEU A 223 11.47 -16.90 19.00
N GLU A 224 12.69 -17.26 18.62
CA GLU A 224 13.91 -17.00 19.40
C GLU A 224 14.16 -15.49 19.53
N GLU A 225 13.91 -14.71 18.48
CA GLU A 225 14.00 -13.25 18.47
C GLU A 225 12.88 -12.57 19.29
N HIS A 226 11.76 -13.27 19.52
CA HIS A 226 10.61 -12.74 20.26
C HIS A 226 10.36 -13.49 21.59
N PRO A 227 11.24 -13.33 22.59
CA PRO A 227 11.23 -14.15 23.82
C PRO A 227 9.99 -13.95 24.71
N LYS A 228 9.22 -12.88 24.51
CA LYS A 228 8.00 -12.59 25.31
C LYS A 228 6.75 -13.35 24.82
N VAL A 229 6.83 -14.00 23.66
CA VAL A 229 5.73 -14.82 23.15
C VAL A 229 5.56 -16.07 24.04
N PHE A 230 4.39 -16.22 24.62
CA PHE A 230 4.02 -17.34 25.47
C PHE A 230 2.79 -18.12 24.97
N LEU A 231 2.05 -17.59 23.97
CA LEU A 231 0.90 -18.26 23.38
C LEU A 231 0.91 -18.09 21.85
N VAL A 232 0.76 -19.20 21.14
CA VAL A 232 0.68 -19.26 19.69
C VAL A 232 -0.63 -19.95 19.30
N SER A 233 -1.50 -19.22 18.58
CA SER A 233 -2.64 -19.79 17.87
C SER A 233 -2.20 -20.17 16.46
N ARG A 234 -2.43 -21.41 16.04
CA ARG A 234 -2.02 -21.93 14.74
C ARG A 234 -3.05 -22.85 14.13
N ASP A 235 -2.93 -23.06 12.83
CA ASP A 235 -3.60 -24.14 12.15
C ASP A 235 -3.04 -25.51 12.61
N ARG A 236 -3.43 -26.60 11.95
CA ARG A 236 -2.92 -27.96 12.26
C ARG A 236 -1.58 -28.28 11.57
N SER A 237 -0.87 -27.29 11.02
CA SER A 237 0.43 -27.54 10.41
C SER A 237 1.43 -28.13 11.39
N THR A 238 2.08 -29.21 10.99
CA THR A 238 3.13 -29.85 11.79
C THR A 238 4.39 -29.01 11.86
N GLU A 239 4.64 -28.17 10.86
CA GLU A 239 5.81 -27.28 10.78
C GLU A 239 5.85 -26.29 11.96
N TYR A 240 4.71 -25.62 12.22
CA TYR A 240 4.63 -24.67 13.33
C TYR A 240 4.73 -25.35 14.70
N SER A 241 4.09 -26.52 14.87
CA SER A 241 4.21 -27.29 16.13
C SER A 241 5.66 -27.73 16.38
N SER A 242 6.31 -28.24 15.34
CA SER A 242 7.73 -28.65 15.41
C SER A 242 8.65 -27.47 15.73
N ALA A 243 8.36 -26.28 15.17
CA ALA A 243 9.12 -25.07 15.47
C ALA A 243 8.98 -24.64 16.95
N ILE A 244 7.76 -24.68 17.49
CA ILE A 244 7.49 -24.35 18.88
C ILE A 244 8.20 -25.36 19.80
N ALA A 245 8.07 -26.65 19.54
CA ALA A 245 8.76 -27.70 20.31
C ALA A 245 10.29 -27.56 20.26
N ALA A 246 10.84 -27.30 19.08
CA ALA A 246 12.28 -27.12 18.86
C ALA A 246 12.83 -25.82 19.49
N SER A 247 12.00 -24.84 19.79
CA SER A 247 12.42 -23.62 20.49
C SER A 247 12.80 -23.86 21.95
N GLY A 248 12.41 -25.01 22.51
CA GLY A 248 12.68 -25.38 23.92
C GLY A 248 11.99 -24.49 24.96
N ARG A 249 11.04 -23.64 24.54
CA ARG A 249 10.39 -22.65 25.39
C ARG A 249 8.98 -23.11 25.82
N PRO A 250 8.51 -22.69 26.99
CA PRO A 250 7.19 -23.03 27.47
C PRO A 250 6.12 -22.18 26.76
N VAL A 251 5.97 -22.37 25.45
CA VAL A 251 4.96 -21.69 24.65
C VAL A 251 3.70 -22.54 24.58
N ARG A 252 2.55 -21.95 24.95
CA ARG A 252 1.26 -22.61 24.88
C ARG A 252 0.72 -22.58 23.44
N GLU A 253 0.42 -23.74 22.89
CA GLU A 253 -0.22 -23.88 21.59
C GLU A 253 -1.74 -23.92 21.73
N VAL A 254 -2.45 -23.23 20.83
CA VAL A 254 -3.91 -23.23 20.72
C VAL A 254 -4.29 -23.46 19.27
N ALA A 255 -5.25 -24.33 19.02
CA ALA A 255 -5.79 -24.52 17.67
C ALA A 255 -6.56 -23.29 17.23
N ASP A 256 -6.36 -22.87 15.99
CA ASP A 256 -7.13 -21.78 15.39
C ASP A 256 -8.61 -22.17 15.30
N LYS A 257 -9.46 -21.31 15.88
CA LYS A 257 -10.90 -21.50 15.94
C LYS A 257 -11.54 -21.62 14.56
N PHE A 258 -11.10 -20.81 13.59
CA PHE A 258 -11.63 -20.83 12.24
C PHE A 258 -11.38 -22.19 11.57
N HIS A 259 -10.15 -22.69 11.62
CA HIS A 259 -9.77 -23.98 11.07
C HIS A 259 -10.49 -25.14 11.78
N LEU A 260 -10.69 -25.05 13.10
CA LEU A 260 -11.45 -26.04 13.85
C LEU A 260 -12.91 -26.11 13.41
N VAL A 261 -13.60 -24.96 13.36
CA VAL A 261 -15.00 -24.87 12.95
C VAL A 261 -15.17 -25.32 11.50
N LYS A 262 -14.29 -24.86 10.59
CA LYS A 262 -14.30 -25.26 9.18
C LYS A 262 -14.20 -26.78 9.02
N ASN A 263 -13.24 -27.41 9.71
CA ASN A 263 -13.05 -28.86 9.63
C ASN A 263 -14.26 -29.65 10.18
N ILE A 264 -14.88 -29.16 11.26
CA ILE A 264 -16.11 -29.74 11.79
C ILE A 264 -17.24 -29.64 10.75
N MET A 265 -17.43 -28.45 10.18
CA MET A 265 -18.46 -28.25 9.14
C MET A 265 -18.23 -29.12 7.91
N GLU A 266 -16.99 -29.18 7.40
CA GLU A 266 -16.66 -30.03 6.25
C GLU A 266 -16.92 -31.51 6.55
N ARG A 267 -16.56 -31.97 7.75
CA ARG A 267 -16.84 -33.37 8.16
C ARG A 267 -18.33 -33.64 8.31
N THR A 268 -19.06 -32.69 8.92
CA THR A 268 -20.52 -32.81 9.05
C THR A 268 -21.19 -32.85 7.68
N MET A 269 -20.79 -31.94 6.76
CA MET A 269 -21.34 -31.94 5.39
C MET A 269 -21.07 -33.25 4.67
N LYS A 270 -19.88 -33.83 4.84
CA LYS A 270 -19.52 -35.11 4.25
C LYS A 270 -20.38 -36.23 4.80
N LEU A 271 -20.57 -36.29 6.12
CA LEU A 271 -21.48 -37.27 6.76
C LEU A 271 -22.94 -37.15 6.27
N VAL A 272 -23.45 -35.92 6.17
CA VAL A 272 -24.78 -35.67 5.63
C VAL A 272 -24.87 -36.12 4.16
N ASP A 273 -23.88 -35.84 3.33
CA ASP A 273 -23.88 -36.27 1.94
C ASP A 273 -23.80 -37.81 1.80
N GLU A 274 -23.01 -38.49 2.66
CA GLU A 274 -22.87 -39.94 2.69
C GLU A 274 -24.19 -40.63 3.07
N HIS A 275 -24.94 -40.09 4.03
CA HIS A 275 -26.20 -40.68 4.55
C HIS A 275 -27.47 -40.04 3.97
N TYR A 276 -27.34 -39.09 3.03
CA TYR A 276 -28.51 -38.38 2.48
C TYR A 276 -29.50 -39.30 1.80
N GLY A 277 -29.05 -40.37 1.12
CA GLY A 277 -29.91 -41.35 0.48
C GLY A 277 -30.74 -42.15 1.49
N GLU A 278 -30.12 -42.58 2.58
CA GLU A 278 -30.79 -43.30 3.67
C GLU A 278 -31.81 -42.43 4.40
N TYR A 279 -31.43 -41.18 4.71
CA TYR A 279 -32.32 -40.22 5.33
C TYR A 279 -33.54 -39.93 4.45
N ARG A 280 -33.35 -39.72 3.15
CA ARG A 280 -34.41 -39.50 2.18
C ARG A 280 -35.36 -40.70 2.08
N ALA A 281 -34.83 -41.92 2.05
CA ALA A 281 -35.62 -43.13 2.03
C ALA A 281 -36.48 -43.30 3.32
N ALA A 282 -35.89 -43.01 4.48
CA ALA A 282 -36.60 -43.04 5.76
C ALA A 282 -37.70 -41.99 5.87
N VAL A 283 -37.51 -40.79 5.36
CA VAL A 283 -38.52 -39.73 5.32
C VAL A 283 -39.70 -40.13 4.42
N ILE A 284 -39.40 -40.63 3.21
CA ILE A 284 -40.44 -41.10 2.28
C ILE A 284 -41.25 -42.27 2.89
N ALA A 285 -40.59 -43.25 3.50
CA ALA A 285 -41.25 -44.37 4.14
C ALA A 285 -42.16 -43.96 5.33
N LYS A 286 -41.80 -42.86 6.01
CA LYS A 286 -42.59 -42.28 7.07
C LYS A 286 -43.82 -41.50 6.55
N GLU A 287 -43.66 -40.76 5.47
CA GLU A 287 -44.75 -40.04 4.78
C GLU A 287 -45.79 -41.00 4.20
N ASP A 288 -45.37 -42.19 3.73
CA ASP A 288 -46.26 -43.24 3.25
C ASP A 288 -47.04 -43.94 4.40
N SER A 289 -46.51 -43.89 5.64
CA SER A 289 -47.14 -44.49 6.82
C SER A 289 -48.08 -43.54 7.56
N ASP A 290 -47.83 -42.26 7.55
CA ASP A 290 -48.63 -41.22 8.21
C ASP A 290 -49.37 -40.41 7.12
N ASN A 291 -50.60 -40.78 6.84
CA ASN A 291 -51.44 -40.15 5.80
C ASN A 291 -51.90 -38.71 6.19
N GLU A 292 -51.08 -37.96 6.87
CA GLU A 292 -51.26 -36.54 7.15
C GLU A 292 -50.20 -35.72 6.36
N SER A 293 -50.72 -34.99 5.38
CA SER A 293 -49.96 -34.10 4.51
C SER A 293 -49.32 -32.95 5.28
N TYR A 294 -48.10 -33.15 5.76
CA TYR A 294 -47.21 -32.03 6.07
C TYR A 294 -46.35 -31.77 4.85
N GLU A 295 -46.67 -30.71 4.14
CA GLU A 295 -45.71 -30.07 3.19
C GLU A 295 -44.48 -29.62 4.01
N LEU A 296 -43.53 -30.54 4.19
CA LEU A 296 -42.20 -30.17 4.60
C LEU A 296 -41.59 -29.30 3.49
N ALA A 297 -41.59 -27.98 3.67
CA ALA A 297 -40.85 -27.06 2.84
C ALA A 297 -39.40 -27.57 2.79
N ALA A 298 -39.05 -28.22 1.67
CA ALA A 298 -37.69 -28.63 1.40
C ALA A 298 -36.78 -27.40 1.62
N PRO A 299 -35.62 -27.54 2.24
CA PRO A 299 -34.74 -26.41 2.44
C PRO A 299 -34.36 -25.83 1.06
N THR A 300 -35.06 -24.80 0.67
CA THR A 300 -34.99 -24.09 -0.62
C THR A 300 -33.55 -23.61 -0.96
N ILE A 301 -32.69 -23.52 0.07
CA ILE A 301 -31.35 -23.04 -0.04
C ILE A 301 -30.40 -23.97 -0.81
N VAL A 302 -30.48 -25.29 -0.59
CA VAL A 302 -29.59 -26.28 -1.24
C VAL A 302 -29.95 -26.51 -2.71
N ILE A 303 -31.26 -26.47 -3.01
CA ILE A 303 -31.76 -26.61 -4.39
C ILE A 303 -31.42 -25.37 -5.23
N GLN A 304 -31.57 -24.17 -4.66
CA GLN A 304 -31.17 -22.93 -5.35
C GLN A 304 -29.68 -22.85 -5.63
N GLU A 305 -28.80 -23.28 -4.72
CA GLU A 305 -27.34 -23.29 -5.02
C GLU A 305 -26.95 -24.33 -6.08
N LYS A 306 -27.53 -25.52 -6.06
CA LYS A 306 -27.28 -26.55 -7.11
C LYS A 306 -27.85 -26.13 -8.47
N THR A 307 -29.01 -25.51 -8.51
CA THR A 307 -29.63 -24.98 -9.72
C THR A 307 -28.83 -23.81 -10.26
N LEU A 308 -28.47 -22.84 -9.41
CA LEU A 308 -27.61 -21.71 -9.78
C LEU A 308 -26.20 -22.15 -10.21
N ARG A 309 -25.64 -23.21 -9.63
CA ARG A 309 -24.36 -23.79 -10.11
C ARG A 309 -24.53 -24.48 -11.45
N LYS A 310 -25.62 -25.26 -11.68
CA LYS A 310 -25.91 -25.88 -12.98
C LYS A 310 -26.15 -24.84 -14.07
N GLU A 311 -26.91 -23.77 -13.80
CA GLU A 311 -27.14 -22.66 -14.72
C GLU A 311 -25.86 -21.90 -15.02
N LYS A 312 -25.01 -21.61 -14.00
CA LYS A 312 -23.70 -20.99 -14.20
C LYS A 312 -22.72 -21.88 -14.98
N VAL A 313 -22.75 -23.20 -14.75
CA VAL A 313 -21.95 -24.17 -15.52
C VAL A 313 -22.47 -24.27 -16.93
N GLY A 314 -23.80 -24.38 -17.11
CA GLY A 314 -24.45 -24.41 -18.41
C GLY A 314 -24.17 -23.17 -19.24
N SER A 315 -24.31 -22.00 -18.66
CA SER A 315 -24.01 -20.72 -19.33
C SER A 315 -22.50 -20.57 -19.68
N ARG A 316 -21.60 -21.12 -18.86
CA ARG A 316 -20.16 -21.16 -19.17
C ARG A 316 -19.84 -22.16 -20.30
N LEU A 317 -20.51 -23.30 -20.35
CA LEU A 317 -20.30 -24.31 -21.38
C LEU A 317 -20.79 -23.81 -22.75
N VAL A 318 -21.96 -23.16 -22.81
CA VAL A 318 -22.47 -22.51 -24.02
C VAL A 318 -21.44 -21.48 -24.52
N LYS A 319 -20.98 -20.64 -23.62
CA LYS A 319 -19.95 -19.63 -23.91
C LYS A 319 -18.63 -20.21 -24.37
N PHE A 320 -18.19 -21.31 -23.79
CA PHE A 320 -16.99 -22.03 -24.17
C PHE A 320 -17.11 -22.58 -25.61
N ASN A 321 -18.24 -23.24 -25.91
CA ASN A 321 -18.51 -23.80 -27.23
C ASN A 321 -18.57 -22.70 -28.32
N GLU A 322 -19.19 -21.58 -28.02
CA GLU A 322 -19.23 -20.40 -28.91
C GLU A 322 -17.83 -19.86 -29.24
N VAL A 323 -16.95 -19.74 -28.22
CA VAL A 323 -15.56 -19.34 -28.43
C VAL A 323 -14.81 -20.37 -29.25
N LYS A 324 -14.99 -21.68 -29.02
CA LYS A 324 -14.35 -22.76 -29.79
C LYS A 324 -14.82 -22.78 -31.24
N GLU A 325 -16.08 -22.50 -31.50
CA GLU A 325 -16.61 -22.40 -32.87
C GLU A 325 -16.01 -21.22 -33.63
N LEU A 326 -15.88 -20.05 -32.97
CA LEU A 326 -15.24 -18.87 -33.55
C LEU A 326 -13.73 -19.11 -33.79
N GLN A 327 -13.06 -19.88 -32.91
CA GLN A 327 -11.69 -20.32 -33.14
C GLN A 327 -11.55 -21.20 -34.40
N ARG A 328 -12.45 -22.15 -34.59
CA ARG A 328 -12.47 -23.02 -35.80
C ARG A 328 -12.70 -22.21 -37.07
N LYS A 329 -13.43 -21.07 -36.99
CA LYS A 329 -13.63 -20.12 -38.09
C LYS A 329 -12.44 -19.16 -38.28
N GLY A 330 -11.31 -19.32 -37.54
CA GLY A 330 -10.07 -18.57 -37.73
C GLY A 330 -10.02 -17.20 -37.07
N PHE A 331 -10.96 -16.87 -36.17
CA PHE A 331 -10.92 -15.59 -35.45
C PHE A 331 -9.80 -15.55 -34.42
N LYS A 332 -9.03 -14.44 -34.40
CA LYS A 332 -7.97 -14.18 -33.42
C LYS A 332 -8.55 -13.65 -32.09
N PRO A 333 -7.83 -13.78 -30.94
CA PRO A 333 -8.32 -13.36 -29.62
C PRO A 333 -8.85 -11.94 -29.53
N ALA A 334 -8.22 -10.99 -30.21
CA ALA A 334 -8.64 -9.58 -30.22
C ALA A 334 -9.97 -9.34 -30.96
N GLN A 335 -10.28 -10.19 -31.93
CA GLN A 335 -11.53 -10.14 -32.69
C GLN A 335 -12.68 -10.81 -31.92
N LEU A 336 -12.38 -11.87 -31.18
CA LEU A 336 -13.33 -12.55 -30.30
C LEU A 336 -13.80 -11.66 -29.15
N GLN A 337 -12.94 -10.75 -28.68
CA GLN A 337 -13.30 -9.82 -27.61
C GLN A 337 -14.41 -8.83 -28.04
N LYS A 338 -14.44 -8.43 -29.30
CA LYS A 338 -15.47 -7.53 -29.85
C LYS A 338 -16.80 -8.24 -30.14
N SER A 339 -16.74 -9.50 -30.59
CA SER A 339 -17.94 -10.25 -31.00
C SER A 339 -18.69 -10.94 -29.84
N VAL A 340 -18.02 -11.17 -28.69
CA VAL A 340 -18.61 -11.89 -27.56
C VAL A 340 -18.84 -10.99 -26.34
N ASP A 341 -18.65 -9.68 -26.48
CA ASP A 341 -18.85 -8.65 -25.45
C ASP A 341 -18.27 -9.02 -24.07
N ARG A 342 -16.95 -9.36 -24.02
CA ARG A 342 -16.26 -9.89 -22.83
C ARG A 342 -14.94 -9.23 -22.55
N CYS A 343 -14.64 -9.11 -21.25
CA CYS A 343 -13.35 -8.60 -20.79
C CYS A 343 -12.18 -9.55 -21.12
N LYS A 344 -11.00 -8.97 -21.36
CA LYS A 344 -9.75 -9.68 -21.71
C LYS A 344 -9.47 -10.97 -20.91
N PRO A 345 -9.66 -11.02 -19.56
CA PRO A 345 -9.38 -12.24 -18.79
C PRO A 345 -10.25 -13.45 -19.12
N THR A 346 -11.46 -13.22 -19.63
CA THR A 346 -12.40 -14.31 -19.91
C THR A 346 -12.10 -14.98 -21.26
N THR A 347 -11.74 -14.21 -22.29
CA THR A 347 -11.36 -14.74 -23.61
C THR A 347 -10.01 -15.46 -23.56
N GLN A 348 -9.02 -14.95 -22.79
CA GLN A 348 -7.72 -15.61 -22.63
C GLN A 348 -7.82 -16.95 -21.92
N ARG A 349 -8.74 -17.14 -20.96
CA ARG A 349 -8.92 -18.43 -20.24
C ARG A 349 -9.39 -19.59 -21.14
N PHE A 350 -10.06 -19.29 -22.25
CA PHE A 350 -10.58 -20.31 -23.17
C PHE A 350 -9.70 -20.53 -24.40
N TRP A 351 -8.56 -19.80 -24.49
CA TRP A 351 -7.66 -19.87 -25.63
C TRP A 351 -6.53 -20.90 -25.50
N LEU A 352 -6.29 -21.46 -24.32
CA LEU A 352 -5.26 -22.50 -24.12
C LEU A 352 -5.69 -23.82 -24.78
N PRO A 353 -4.72 -24.56 -25.39
CA PRO A 353 -4.99 -25.81 -26.12
C PRO A 353 -5.57 -26.93 -25.24
#